data_8c2272c625a3e8da41ffc4d09090b4cb
#
_entry.id   8c2272c625a3e8da41ffc4d09090b4cb
#
_cell.length_a   1.000
_cell.length_b   1.000
_cell.length_c   1.000
_cell.angle_alpha   90.00
_cell.angle_beta   90.00
_cell.angle_gamma   90.00
#
_symmetry.space_group_name_H-M   'P 1'
#
loop_
_entity.id
_entity.type
_entity.pdbx_description
1 polymer ?
#
loop_
_entity_poly.entity_id
_entity_poly.type
_entity_poly.pdbx_seq_one_letter_code
_entity_poly.pdbx_strand_id
1 'polypeptide(L)'
;IPEIALEHLIKYQEEKETFPCIFVREKDMFINYNNQHTREVFRMLDFPEPVVKDIHEATREGVFQLIAFFSEQQEDRIMQALPECEATRWNPLFTDVVPVGGNKSIGMEKILAYFGISREETMAFGDGGNDIPMLEYAGIGVAMGNASEEVQRHADFVTSGVDDEGIVHALKHFHIGGL
;
A
#
# COMPACT_ATOMS: atom_id res chain seq x y z
N ILE A 1 4.01 -9.95 6.00
CA ILE A 1 3.40 -11.11 5.34
C ILE A 1 3.62 -12.33 6.24
N PRO A 2 2.57 -13.12 6.57
CA PRO A 2 2.71 -14.35 7.31
C PRO A 2 3.61 -15.37 6.60
N GLU A 3 4.37 -16.16 7.36
CA GLU A 3 5.31 -17.13 6.81
C GLU A 3 4.60 -18.16 5.91
N ILE A 4 3.42 -18.62 6.32
CA ILE A 4 2.58 -19.53 5.54
C ILE A 4 2.14 -18.94 4.18
N ALA A 5 1.90 -17.63 4.11
CA ALA A 5 1.56 -16.97 2.86
C ALA A 5 2.76 -16.92 1.89
N LEU A 6 3.98 -16.77 2.42
CA LEU A 6 5.20 -16.85 1.62
C LEU A 6 5.43 -18.28 1.08
N GLU A 7 5.15 -19.30 1.88
CA GLU A 7 5.19 -20.71 1.43
C GLU A 7 4.16 -20.95 0.31
N HIS A 8 2.93 -20.45 0.46
CA HIS A 8 1.89 -20.53 -0.56
C HIS A 8 2.29 -19.81 -1.84
N LEU A 9 2.89 -18.60 -1.74
CA LEU A 9 3.38 -17.84 -2.88
C LEU A 9 4.48 -18.59 -3.65
N ILE A 10 5.48 -19.12 -2.94
CA ILE A 10 6.57 -19.89 -3.52
C ILE A 10 5.98 -21.08 -4.30
N LYS A 11 5.17 -21.88 -3.63
CA LYS A 11 4.51 -23.04 -4.24
C LYS A 11 3.68 -22.67 -5.47
N TYR A 12 2.90 -21.59 -5.38
CA TYR A 12 2.11 -21.12 -6.52
C TYR A 12 2.99 -20.76 -7.71
N GLN A 13 4.07 -20.00 -7.48
CA GLN A 13 4.97 -19.59 -8.56
C GLN A 13 5.75 -20.75 -9.18
N GLU A 14 6.09 -21.78 -8.41
CA GLU A 14 6.78 -22.98 -8.92
C GLU A 14 5.84 -23.92 -9.69
N GLU A 15 4.61 -24.12 -9.23
CA GLU A 15 3.71 -25.14 -9.76
C GLU A 15 2.72 -24.62 -10.82
N LYS A 16 2.42 -23.32 -10.84
CA LYS A 16 1.34 -22.75 -11.65
C LYS A 16 1.84 -21.70 -12.62
N GLU A 17 2.27 -20.56 -12.10
CA GLU A 17 2.53 -19.38 -12.90
C GLU A 17 3.50 -18.45 -12.17
N THR A 18 4.58 -18.07 -12.84
CA THR A 18 5.52 -17.09 -12.30
C THR A 18 5.13 -15.67 -12.71
N PHE A 19 5.26 -14.74 -11.79
CA PHE A 19 5.14 -13.31 -12.03
C PHE A 19 6.20 -12.55 -11.24
N PRO A 20 6.65 -11.36 -11.73
CA PRO A 20 7.59 -10.54 -10.98
C PRO A 20 6.95 -10.08 -9.67
N CYS A 21 7.72 -10.14 -8.60
CA CYS A 21 7.26 -9.72 -7.28
C CYS A 21 8.41 -9.09 -6.51
N ILE A 22 8.21 -7.87 -6.00
CA ILE A 22 9.14 -7.22 -5.08
C ILE A 22 8.75 -7.64 -3.66
N PHE A 23 9.75 -8.03 -2.88
CA PHE A 23 9.65 -8.38 -1.47
C PHE A 23 10.19 -7.21 -0.65
N VAL A 24 9.30 -6.46 0.01
CA VAL A 24 9.66 -5.32 0.85
C VAL A 24 9.95 -5.81 2.26
N ARG A 25 11.17 -5.59 2.74
CA ARG A 25 11.65 -5.97 4.07
C ARG A 25 11.98 -4.73 4.91
N GLU A 26 12.42 -4.91 6.12
CA GLU A 26 12.70 -3.80 7.05
C GLU A 26 13.76 -2.80 6.53
N LYS A 27 14.80 -3.29 5.86
CA LYS A 27 15.97 -2.48 5.48
C LYS A 27 16.26 -2.47 3.98
N ASP A 28 15.63 -3.37 3.23
CA ASP A 28 15.93 -3.58 1.83
C ASP A 28 14.70 -4.12 1.09
N MET A 29 14.83 -4.20 -0.23
CA MET A 29 13.84 -4.84 -1.09
C MET A 29 14.52 -5.62 -2.21
N PHE A 30 13.91 -6.71 -2.62
CA PHE A 30 14.38 -7.59 -3.69
C PHE A 30 13.26 -7.91 -4.65
N ILE A 31 13.60 -8.21 -5.89
CA ILE A 31 12.66 -8.73 -6.87
C ILE A 31 13.08 -10.15 -7.27
N ASN A 32 12.13 -11.08 -7.44
CA ASN A 32 12.46 -12.44 -7.87
C ASN A 32 13.05 -12.49 -9.29
N TYR A 33 12.53 -11.69 -10.21
CA TYR A 33 13.12 -11.46 -11.54
C TYR A 33 12.57 -10.18 -12.18
N ASN A 34 13.33 -9.61 -13.13
CA ASN A 34 12.91 -8.49 -13.94
C ASN A 34 12.48 -8.96 -15.34
N ASN A 35 11.48 -8.30 -15.89
CA ASN A 35 11.10 -8.39 -17.28
C ASN A 35 10.99 -6.99 -17.92
N GLN A 36 10.58 -6.89 -19.17
CA GLN A 36 10.43 -5.61 -19.86
C GLN A 36 9.39 -4.71 -19.15
N HIS A 37 8.26 -5.29 -18.73
CA HIS A 37 7.19 -4.57 -18.05
C HIS A 37 7.66 -3.94 -16.74
N THR A 38 8.33 -4.71 -15.86
CA THR A 38 8.84 -4.17 -14.58
C THR A 38 9.83 -3.04 -14.79
N ARG A 39 10.75 -3.15 -15.77
CA ARG A 39 11.71 -2.10 -16.07
C ARG A 39 11.06 -0.82 -16.62
N GLU A 40 9.98 -0.96 -17.39
CA GLU A 40 9.19 0.18 -17.86
C GLU A 40 8.50 0.89 -16.69
N VAL A 41 7.91 0.13 -15.75
CA VAL A 41 7.29 0.68 -14.54
C VAL A 41 8.34 1.41 -13.68
N PHE A 42 9.51 0.82 -13.45
CA PHE A 42 10.57 1.46 -12.66
C PHE A 42 11.03 2.78 -13.29
N ARG A 43 11.19 2.82 -14.62
CA ARG A 43 11.54 4.07 -15.32
C ARG A 43 10.43 5.13 -15.23
N MET A 44 9.18 4.71 -15.38
CA MET A 44 8.02 5.62 -15.31
C MET A 44 7.86 6.24 -13.92
N LEU A 45 8.13 5.47 -12.86
CA LEU A 45 8.01 5.91 -11.46
C LEU A 45 9.30 6.53 -10.91
N ASP A 46 10.36 6.66 -11.72
CA ASP A 46 11.72 7.05 -11.28
C ASP A 46 12.19 6.22 -10.07
N PHE A 47 11.89 4.94 -10.10
CA PHE A 47 12.18 4.00 -9.02
C PHE A 47 13.42 3.17 -9.36
N PRO A 48 14.41 3.05 -8.46
CA PRO A 48 15.59 2.24 -8.71
C PRO A 48 15.22 0.77 -8.85
N GLU A 49 15.83 0.09 -9.85
CA GLU A 49 15.60 -1.34 -10.02
C GLU A 49 16.06 -2.11 -8.78
N PRO A 50 15.18 -2.89 -8.12
CA PRO A 50 15.58 -3.71 -6.99
C PRO A 50 16.59 -4.81 -7.38
N VAL A 51 17.42 -5.22 -6.44
CA VAL A 51 18.33 -6.35 -6.64
C VAL A 51 17.53 -7.63 -6.89
N VAL A 52 17.90 -8.37 -7.93
CA VAL A 52 17.28 -9.66 -8.23
C VAL A 52 17.81 -10.71 -7.27
N LYS A 53 16.91 -11.44 -6.61
CA LYS A 53 17.22 -12.60 -5.78
C LYS A 53 16.25 -13.73 -6.06
N ASP A 54 16.73 -14.96 -5.89
CA ASP A 54 15.86 -16.12 -5.86
C ASP A 54 14.74 -15.96 -4.81
N ILE A 55 13.55 -16.46 -5.11
CA ILE A 55 12.37 -16.30 -4.26
C ILE A 55 12.58 -16.86 -2.84
N HIS A 56 13.28 -18.00 -2.72
CA HIS A 56 13.60 -18.60 -1.42
C HIS A 56 14.60 -17.76 -0.62
N GLU A 57 15.49 -17.03 -1.29
CA GLU A 57 16.40 -16.10 -0.62
C GLU A 57 15.68 -14.82 -0.21
N ALA A 58 14.81 -14.29 -1.07
CA ALA A 58 14.05 -13.07 -0.82
C ALA A 58 13.07 -13.21 0.37
N THR A 59 12.61 -14.44 0.66
CA THR A 59 11.64 -14.73 1.73
C THR A 59 12.25 -15.21 3.05
N ARG A 60 13.58 -15.33 3.15
CA ARG A 60 14.26 -15.82 4.38
C ARG A 60 14.09 -14.97 5.61
N GLU A 61 13.89 -13.69 5.42
CA GLU A 61 13.65 -12.71 6.49
C GLU A 61 12.22 -12.18 6.39
N GLY A 62 11.74 -11.52 7.44
CA GLY A 62 10.39 -10.98 7.49
C GLY A 62 10.08 -10.05 6.32
N VAL A 63 9.05 -10.36 5.57
CA VAL A 63 8.51 -9.57 4.47
C VAL A 63 7.30 -8.80 4.96
N PHE A 64 7.29 -7.48 4.81
CA PHE A 64 6.17 -6.64 5.25
C PHE A 64 5.08 -6.50 4.20
N GLN A 65 5.49 -6.40 2.93
CA GLN A 65 4.63 -6.17 1.79
C GLN A 65 5.22 -6.83 0.55
N LEU A 66 4.36 -7.25 -0.37
CA LEU A 66 4.75 -7.62 -1.72
C LEU A 66 4.21 -6.56 -2.70
N ILE A 67 5.00 -6.23 -3.73
CA ILE A 67 4.53 -5.46 -4.89
C ILE A 67 4.54 -6.44 -6.06
N ALA A 68 3.37 -6.88 -6.47
CA ALA A 68 3.20 -7.98 -7.41
C ALA A 68 2.75 -7.48 -8.79
N PHE A 69 3.42 -7.95 -9.85
CA PHE A 69 3.20 -7.53 -11.23
C PHE A 69 2.36 -8.56 -11.99
N PHE A 70 1.16 -8.80 -11.52
CA PHE A 70 0.14 -9.56 -12.24
C PHE A 70 -1.04 -8.66 -12.63
N SER A 71 -1.77 -9.06 -13.66
CA SER A 71 -2.91 -8.30 -14.16
C SER A 71 -4.14 -8.43 -13.25
N GLU A 72 -5.09 -7.51 -13.39
CA GLU A 72 -6.38 -7.57 -12.69
C GLU A 72 -7.13 -8.89 -12.96
N GLN A 73 -7.06 -9.42 -14.20
CA GLN A 73 -7.69 -10.70 -14.55
C GLN A 73 -7.06 -11.92 -13.86
N GLN A 74 -5.81 -11.79 -13.37
CA GLN A 74 -5.11 -12.86 -12.64
C GLN A 74 -5.32 -12.74 -11.11
N GLU A 75 -5.71 -11.55 -10.63
CA GLU A 75 -5.75 -11.21 -9.22
C GLU A 75 -6.58 -12.19 -8.37
N ASP A 76 -7.83 -12.41 -8.74
CA ASP A 76 -8.72 -13.33 -7.98
C ASP A 76 -8.11 -14.74 -7.84
N ARG A 77 -7.54 -15.27 -8.93
CA ARG A 77 -6.94 -16.60 -8.95
C ARG A 77 -5.69 -16.67 -8.08
N ILE A 78 -4.86 -15.65 -8.12
CA ILE A 78 -3.61 -15.60 -7.34
C ILE A 78 -3.95 -15.39 -5.86
N MET A 79 -4.86 -14.47 -5.55
CA MET A 79 -5.25 -14.20 -4.17
C MET A 79 -6.01 -15.37 -3.51
N GLN A 80 -6.72 -16.21 -4.28
CA GLN A 80 -7.27 -17.47 -3.74
C GLN A 80 -6.18 -18.44 -3.24
N ALA A 81 -4.96 -18.34 -3.75
CA ALA A 81 -3.83 -19.13 -3.27
C ALA A 81 -3.12 -18.46 -2.06
N LEU A 82 -3.46 -17.23 -1.72
CA LEU A 82 -2.87 -16.45 -0.64
C LEU A 82 -3.96 -15.95 0.34
N PRO A 83 -4.72 -16.85 0.97
CA PRO A 83 -5.89 -16.47 1.79
C PRO A 83 -5.54 -15.66 3.03
N GLU A 84 -4.27 -15.61 3.43
CA GLU A 84 -3.76 -14.81 4.55
C GLU A 84 -3.46 -13.35 4.16
N CYS A 85 -3.59 -13.02 2.86
CA CYS A 85 -3.25 -11.72 2.30
C CYS A 85 -4.44 -11.12 1.55
N GLU A 86 -4.39 -9.82 1.37
CA GLU A 86 -5.30 -9.06 0.52
C GLU A 86 -4.51 -8.21 -0.47
N ALA A 87 -5.08 -8.03 -1.67
CA ALA A 87 -4.52 -7.19 -2.72
C ALA A 87 -5.14 -5.79 -2.64
N THR A 88 -4.30 -4.75 -2.75
CA THR A 88 -4.74 -3.35 -2.82
C THR A 88 -4.18 -2.72 -4.09
N ARG A 89 -5.01 -2.72 -5.13
CA ARG A 89 -4.63 -2.20 -6.45
C ARG A 89 -4.98 -0.71 -6.57
N TRP A 90 -3.96 0.12 -6.55
CA TRP A 90 -4.07 1.56 -6.82
C TRP A 90 -3.44 1.97 -8.17
N ASN A 91 -2.74 1.05 -8.84
CA ASN A 91 -2.13 1.26 -10.14
C ASN A 91 -2.48 0.06 -11.06
N PRO A 92 -2.86 0.27 -12.34
CA PRO A 92 -3.21 -0.83 -13.24
C PRO A 92 -2.06 -1.79 -13.55
N LEU A 93 -0.81 -1.37 -13.33
CA LEU A 93 0.40 -2.11 -13.73
C LEU A 93 0.90 -3.08 -12.64
N PHE A 94 0.49 -2.90 -11.39
CA PHE A 94 0.89 -3.74 -10.25
C PHE A 94 -0.13 -3.64 -9.13
N THR A 95 0.01 -4.50 -8.13
CA THR A 95 -0.78 -4.46 -6.90
C THR A 95 0.09 -4.66 -5.68
N ASP A 96 -0.27 -3.99 -4.60
CA ASP A 96 0.31 -4.26 -3.29
C ASP A 96 -0.43 -5.45 -2.67
N VAL A 97 0.34 -6.40 -2.12
CA VAL A 97 -0.21 -7.53 -1.37
C VAL A 97 0.26 -7.41 0.07
N VAL A 98 -0.70 -7.31 0.97
CA VAL A 98 -0.48 -7.09 2.41
C VAL A 98 -1.20 -8.17 3.22
N PRO A 99 -0.84 -8.41 4.48
CA PRO A 99 -1.62 -9.31 5.33
C PRO A 99 -3.07 -8.86 5.45
N VAL A 100 -4.01 -9.80 5.53
CA VAL A 100 -5.42 -9.47 5.79
C VAL A 100 -5.53 -8.59 7.03
N GLY A 101 -6.24 -7.47 6.90
CA GLY A 101 -6.33 -6.43 7.93
C GLY A 101 -5.06 -5.58 8.09
N GLY A 102 -4.08 -5.71 7.19
CA GLY A 102 -2.84 -4.92 7.17
C GLY A 102 -2.98 -3.54 6.53
N ASN A 103 -4.08 -2.85 6.77
CA ASN A 103 -4.34 -1.54 6.19
C ASN A 103 -3.79 -0.37 7.01
N LYS A 104 -3.84 0.85 6.45
CA LYS A 104 -3.30 2.06 7.07
C LYS A 104 -4.00 2.44 8.38
N SER A 105 -5.27 2.09 8.57
CA SER A 105 -5.99 2.37 9.82
C SER A 105 -5.45 1.54 10.98
N ILE A 106 -5.11 0.28 10.76
CA ILE A 106 -4.48 -0.59 11.78
C ILE A 106 -3.08 -0.08 12.15
N GLY A 107 -2.32 0.40 11.15
CA GLY A 107 -1.03 1.06 11.42
C GLY A 107 -1.20 2.29 12.31
N MET A 108 -2.20 3.13 11.99
CA MET A 108 -2.54 4.31 12.77
C MET A 108 -2.97 3.95 14.19
N GLU A 109 -3.86 2.98 14.37
CA GLU A 109 -4.30 2.49 15.68
C GLU A 109 -3.11 2.08 16.58
N LYS A 110 -2.17 1.31 16.03
CA LYS A 110 -0.96 0.89 16.77
C LYS A 110 -0.08 2.06 17.18
N ILE A 111 0.10 3.05 16.30
CA ILE A 111 0.88 4.25 16.60
C ILE A 111 0.19 5.08 17.69
N LEU A 112 -1.11 5.28 17.59
CA LEU A 112 -1.88 6.01 18.60
C LEU A 112 -1.82 5.33 19.96
N ALA A 113 -1.99 4.01 20.01
CA ALA A 113 -1.85 3.23 21.24
C ALA A 113 -0.45 3.34 21.84
N TYR A 114 0.59 3.31 21.01
CA TYR A 114 1.98 3.43 21.46
C TYR A 114 2.29 4.80 22.09
N PHE A 115 1.76 5.89 21.50
CA PHE A 115 1.98 7.25 22.01
C PHE A 115 0.93 7.73 23.03
N GLY A 116 -0.13 6.94 23.26
CA GLY A 116 -1.24 7.33 24.14
C GLY A 116 -2.07 8.49 23.61
N ILE A 117 -2.18 8.60 22.28
CA ILE A 117 -2.94 9.64 21.58
C ILE A 117 -4.35 9.09 21.30
N SER A 118 -5.40 9.86 21.55
CA SER A 118 -6.76 9.45 21.22
C SER A 118 -7.05 9.66 19.72
N ARG A 119 -7.99 8.88 19.19
CA ARG A 119 -8.42 8.97 17.78
C ARG A 119 -8.86 10.39 17.42
N GLU A 120 -9.60 11.04 18.30
CA GLU A 120 -10.16 12.39 18.13
C GLU A 120 -9.09 13.48 18.00
N GLU A 121 -7.84 13.19 18.42
CA GLU A 121 -6.69 14.10 18.32
C GLU A 121 -5.94 13.95 16.99
N THR A 122 -6.49 13.22 16.02
CA THR A 122 -5.81 12.88 14.78
C THR A 122 -6.45 13.51 13.55
N MET A 123 -5.61 13.83 12.58
CA MET A 123 -6.01 14.21 11.23
C MET A 123 -5.24 13.33 10.24
N ALA A 124 -5.96 12.73 9.29
CA ALA A 124 -5.38 11.92 8.22
C ALA A 124 -5.62 12.58 6.86
N PHE A 125 -4.64 12.46 5.96
CA PHE A 125 -4.72 12.91 4.58
C PHE A 125 -4.58 11.72 3.64
N GLY A 126 -5.41 11.64 2.59
CA GLY A 126 -5.36 10.56 1.62
C GLY A 126 -5.89 10.97 0.26
N ASP A 127 -5.47 10.25 -0.79
CA ASP A 127 -5.93 10.45 -2.16
C ASP A 127 -6.22 9.15 -2.90
N GLY A 128 -5.80 8.00 -2.37
CA GLY A 128 -6.00 6.68 -2.95
C GLY A 128 -7.08 5.85 -2.25
N GLY A 129 -7.63 4.85 -2.95
CA GLY A 129 -8.62 3.94 -2.38
C GLY A 129 -8.12 3.17 -1.13
N ASN A 130 -6.80 2.92 -1.06
CA ASN A 130 -6.15 2.31 0.10
C ASN A 130 -6.08 3.23 1.34
N ASP A 131 -6.40 4.52 1.19
CA ASP A 131 -6.47 5.49 2.29
C ASP A 131 -7.86 5.55 2.95
N ILE A 132 -8.91 5.06 2.28
CA ILE A 132 -10.28 5.12 2.78
C ILE A 132 -10.41 4.64 4.24
N PRO A 133 -9.89 3.45 4.62
CA PRO A 133 -9.99 3.01 6.02
C PRO A 133 -9.29 3.95 7.00
N MET A 134 -8.21 4.61 6.60
CA MET A 134 -7.49 5.57 7.43
C MET A 134 -8.27 6.89 7.56
N LEU A 135 -8.85 7.38 6.47
CA LEU A 135 -9.69 8.58 6.49
C LEU A 135 -10.90 8.41 7.39
N GLU A 136 -11.61 7.27 7.30
CA GLU A 136 -12.75 6.94 8.16
C GLU A 136 -12.36 6.70 9.63
N TYR A 137 -11.15 6.21 9.86
CA TYR A 137 -10.66 5.92 11.22
C TYR A 137 -10.20 7.19 11.93
N ALA A 138 -9.61 8.17 11.27
CA ALA A 138 -9.09 9.37 11.89
C ALA A 138 -10.17 10.19 12.62
N GLY A 139 -9.76 11.05 13.53
CA GLY A 139 -10.63 12.06 14.13
C GLY A 139 -11.13 13.07 13.09
N ILE A 140 -10.27 13.40 12.11
CA ILE A 140 -10.60 14.20 10.92
C ILE A 140 -9.95 13.53 9.73
N GLY A 141 -10.75 13.01 8.81
CA GLY A 141 -10.31 12.49 7.51
C GLY A 141 -10.36 13.56 6.43
N VAL A 142 -9.25 13.81 5.76
CA VAL A 142 -9.13 14.82 4.70
C VAL A 142 -8.76 14.15 3.38
N ALA A 143 -9.64 14.21 2.40
CA ALA A 143 -9.32 13.80 1.03
C ALA A 143 -8.64 14.95 0.27
N MET A 144 -7.57 14.60 -0.45
CA MET A 144 -6.91 15.55 -1.36
C MET A 144 -7.82 15.84 -2.57
N GLY A 145 -7.74 17.05 -3.12
CA GLY A 145 -8.57 17.47 -4.25
C GLY A 145 -8.36 16.67 -5.54
N ASN A 146 -7.20 16.04 -5.70
CA ASN A 146 -6.89 15.12 -6.80
C ASN A 146 -7.41 13.68 -6.58
N ALA A 147 -7.99 13.37 -5.42
CA ALA A 147 -8.56 12.07 -5.13
C ALA A 147 -9.80 11.79 -6.00
N SER A 148 -10.11 10.51 -6.21
CA SER A 148 -11.35 10.12 -6.89
C SER A 148 -12.59 10.50 -6.06
N GLU A 149 -13.74 10.64 -6.72
CA GLU A 149 -15.02 10.93 -6.02
C GLU A 149 -15.36 9.86 -4.96
N GLU A 150 -14.93 8.63 -5.16
CA GLU A 150 -15.10 7.56 -4.19
C GLU A 150 -14.35 7.87 -2.89
N VAL A 151 -13.05 8.19 -2.99
CA VAL A 151 -12.22 8.55 -1.83
C VAL A 151 -12.76 9.80 -1.12
N GLN A 152 -13.15 10.82 -1.91
CA GLN A 152 -13.69 12.08 -1.36
C GLN A 152 -14.95 11.87 -0.54
N ARG A 153 -15.82 10.91 -0.91
CA ARG A 153 -17.05 10.59 -0.16
C ARG A 153 -16.82 9.97 1.22
N HIS A 154 -15.64 9.41 1.45
CA HIS A 154 -15.24 8.79 2.72
C HIS A 154 -14.44 9.71 3.64
N ALA A 155 -14.30 10.99 3.28
CA ALA A 155 -13.60 12.00 4.07
C ALA A 155 -14.56 13.00 4.70
N ASP A 156 -14.17 13.56 5.85
CA ASP A 156 -14.91 14.65 6.51
C ASP A 156 -14.73 15.98 5.77
N PHE A 157 -13.59 16.15 5.07
CA PHE A 157 -13.27 17.36 4.34
C PHE A 157 -12.50 17.04 3.05
N VAL A 158 -12.82 17.78 1.99
CA VAL A 158 -12.07 17.73 0.72
C VAL A 158 -11.27 19.00 0.59
N THR A 159 -9.95 18.90 0.52
CA THR A 159 -9.06 20.05 0.34
C THR A 159 -8.64 20.24 -1.12
N SER A 160 -7.70 21.15 -1.39
CA SER A 160 -7.11 21.33 -2.73
C SER A 160 -6.25 20.15 -3.14
N GLY A 161 -5.83 20.09 -4.40
CA GLY A 161 -4.92 19.10 -4.92
C GLY A 161 -3.53 19.13 -4.28
N VAL A 162 -2.77 18.07 -4.51
CA VAL A 162 -1.38 17.94 -3.98
C VAL A 162 -0.49 19.07 -4.49
N ASP A 163 -0.67 19.51 -5.73
CA ASP A 163 0.09 20.61 -6.35
C ASP A 163 -0.39 22.00 -5.94
N ASP A 164 -1.53 22.10 -5.25
CA ASP A 164 -2.19 23.33 -4.82
C ASP A 164 -2.16 23.54 -3.31
N GLU A 165 -1.11 23.10 -2.64
CA GLU A 165 -0.92 23.21 -1.18
C GLU A 165 -2.09 22.66 -0.33
N GLY A 166 -2.75 21.58 -0.79
CA GLY A 166 -3.96 21.05 -0.15
C GLY A 166 -3.82 20.74 1.33
N ILE A 167 -2.68 20.20 1.78
CA ILE A 167 -2.43 19.95 3.22
C ILE A 167 -2.44 21.27 4.00
N VAL A 168 -1.76 22.31 3.49
CA VAL A 168 -1.70 23.63 4.14
C VAL A 168 -3.09 24.27 4.20
N HIS A 169 -3.88 24.15 3.15
CA HIS A 169 -5.27 24.66 3.12
C HIS A 169 -6.14 23.99 4.17
N ALA A 170 -6.05 22.65 4.31
CA ALA A 170 -6.79 21.93 5.34
C ALA A 170 -6.35 22.33 6.76
N LEU A 171 -5.04 22.39 7.02
CA LEU A 171 -4.51 22.81 8.33
C LEU A 171 -5.00 24.23 8.71
N LYS A 172 -5.03 25.16 7.76
CA LYS A 172 -5.59 26.51 7.97
C LYS A 172 -7.09 26.45 8.25
N HIS A 173 -7.85 25.65 7.49
CA HIS A 173 -9.29 25.48 7.68
C HIS A 173 -9.64 25.02 9.09
N PHE A 174 -8.89 24.08 9.63
CA PHE A 174 -9.07 23.54 10.98
C PHE A 174 -8.29 24.29 12.07
N HIS A 175 -7.62 25.40 11.74
CA HIS A 175 -6.82 26.21 12.67
C HIS A 175 -5.71 25.44 13.39
N ILE A 176 -5.08 24.50 12.70
CA ILE A 176 -4.02 23.65 13.23
C ILE A 176 -2.65 24.26 12.90
N GLY A 177 -1.71 24.21 13.88
CA GLY A 177 -0.31 24.59 13.68
C GLY A 177 -0.04 26.10 13.68
N GLY A 178 -1.01 26.94 14.01
CA GLY A 178 -0.86 28.42 14.01
C GLY A 178 -0.69 29.03 12.61
N LEU A 179 -1.14 28.34 11.57
CA LEU A 179 -1.11 28.75 10.15
C LEU A 179 -2.27 29.66 9.79
#